data_775520260b5756603dda98258cb32eb7
#
_entry.id   775520260b5756603dda98258cb32eb7
#
_cell.length_a   1.000
_cell.length_b   1.000
_cell.length_c   1.000
_cell.angle_alpha   90.00
_cell.angle_beta   90.00
_cell.angle_gamma   90.00
#
_symmetry.space_group_name_H-M   'P 1'
#
loop_
_entity.id
_entity.type
_entity.pdbx_description
1 polymer ?
#
loop_
_entity_poly.entity_id
_entity_poly.type
_entity_poly.pdbx_seq_one_letter_code
_entity_poly.pdbx_strand_id
1 'polypeptide(L)'
;MSLPIRLGGLPKDLTIDREAIKAAVAVYNQQAVYTIPRQDGGVFMRVPNSNDWLWMIVDLGLSDIREDLVTKAEWMGRKIANDCVAVLRSEVTGFEHCHIVNTGPQIGIREAWRPVAQYALKREDLEIGRKFDSGIARAAWPMEDHSKPGKPSYLPIGGSGYGLIPLEALSTKIPNLWLAGRTIGADEDAYGSIRVMGTSFATGQAAGVAAALFAQQHECRQSYQVIAKLKA
;
A
#
# COMPACT_ATOMS: atom_id res chain seq x y z
N MET A 1 -5.90 8.37 -1.10
CA MET A 1 -4.81 8.63 -2.08
C MET A 1 -3.60 9.16 -1.33
N SER A 2 -2.36 8.87 -1.77
CA SER A 2 -1.14 9.28 -1.06
C SER A 2 0.01 9.59 -2.02
N LEU A 3 0.95 10.42 -1.57
CA LEU A 3 2.14 10.77 -2.33
C LEU A 3 3.37 10.61 -1.42
N PRO A 4 4.21 9.59 -1.62
CA PRO A 4 5.47 9.49 -0.91
C PRO A 4 6.45 10.55 -1.42
N ILE A 5 7.26 11.07 -0.50
CA ILE A 5 8.28 12.09 -0.79
C ILE A 5 9.64 11.48 -0.52
N ARG A 6 10.55 11.50 -1.48
CA ARG A 6 11.95 11.19 -1.26
C ARG A 6 12.70 12.48 -0.94
N LEU A 7 13.29 12.53 0.26
CA LEU A 7 14.04 13.66 0.79
C LEU A 7 15.54 13.39 0.67
N GLY A 8 16.27 14.39 0.17
CA GLY A 8 17.72 14.45 0.17
C GLY A 8 18.23 15.66 0.95
N GLY A 9 19.56 15.83 0.99
CA GLY A 9 20.20 16.94 1.71
C GLY A 9 20.20 16.79 3.22
N LEU A 10 20.02 15.56 3.73
CA LEU A 10 19.96 15.26 5.16
C LEU A 10 21.32 14.75 5.68
N PRO A 11 21.68 15.06 6.95
CA PRO A 11 22.89 14.54 7.58
C PRO A 11 22.92 13.00 7.56
N LYS A 12 24.10 12.44 7.41
CA LYS A 12 24.29 10.98 7.32
C LYS A 12 23.87 10.24 8.61
N ASP A 13 24.03 10.89 9.73
CA ASP A 13 23.75 10.41 11.08
C ASP A 13 22.45 10.97 11.67
N LEU A 14 21.59 11.56 10.81
CA LEU A 14 20.32 12.13 11.24
C LEU A 14 19.48 11.10 11.99
N THR A 15 19.05 11.46 13.17
CA THR A 15 18.01 10.76 13.94
C THR A 15 16.69 11.53 13.78
N ILE A 16 15.62 10.82 13.44
CA ILE A 16 14.30 11.43 13.24
C ILE A 16 13.65 11.72 14.58
N ASP A 17 13.54 13.02 14.91
CA ASP A 17 12.74 13.47 16.06
C ASP A 17 11.27 13.58 15.65
N ARG A 18 10.49 12.58 16.02
CA ARG A 18 9.07 12.49 15.66
C ARG A 18 8.22 13.55 16.37
N GLU A 19 8.59 13.98 17.57
CA GLU A 19 7.83 15.00 18.29
C GLU A 19 8.06 16.39 17.69
N ALA A 20 9.29 16.71 17.29
CA ALA A 20 9.58 17.93 16.55
C ALA A 20 8.81 17.98 15.21
N ILE A 21 8.73 16.86 14.49
CA ILE A 21 7.97 16.79 13.23
C ILE A 21 6.47 16.97 13.46
N LYS A 22 5.91 16.35 14.50
CA LYS A 22 4.49 16.55 14.87
C LYS A 22 4.20 18.00 15.20
N ALA A 23 5.08 18.66 15.98
CA ALA A 23 4.94 20.06 16.32
C ALA A 23 4.96 20.94 15.06
N ALA A 24 5.91 20.70 14.14
CA ALA A 24 6.01 21.40 12.87
C ALA A 24 4.76 21.21 12.01
N VAL A 25 4.22 20.01 11.91
CA VAL A 25 2.96 19.72 11.21
C VAL A 25 1.77 20.46 11.86
N ALA A 26 1.73 20.52 13.19
CA ALA A 26 0.67 21.24 13.91
C ALA A 26 0.71 22.75 13.62
N VAL A 27 1.90 23.34 13.62
CA VAL A 27 2.09 24.78 13.27
C VAL A 27 1.65 25.03 11.83
N TYR A 28 2.08 24.20 10.88
CA TYR A 28 1.65 24.33 9.48
C TYR A 28 0.12 24.29 9.36
N ASN A 29 -0.52 23.30 10.00
CA ASN A 29 -1.96 23.10 9.88
C ASN A 29 -2.81 24.25 10.43
N GLN A 30 -2.26 25.08 11.32
CA GLN A 30 -2.96 26.26 11.83
C GLN A 30 -3.17 27.35 10.76
N GLN A 31 -2.32 27.40 9.74
CA GLN A 31 -2.31 28.46 8.73
C GLN A 31 -2.56 27.94 7.30
N ALA A 32 -2.60 26.61 7.13
CA ALA A 32 -2.66 25.98 5.82
C ALA A 32 -4.05 25.98 5.22
N VAL A 33 -4.15 26.28 3.92
CA VAL A 33 -5.37 26.08 3.12
C VAL A 33 -5.66 24.59 2.93
N TYR A 34 -4.62 23.78 2.81
CA TYR A 34 -4.69 22.32 2.72
C TYR A 34 -3.91 21.73 3.87
N THR A 35 -4.62 21.21 4.84
CA THR A 35 -4.01 20.60 6.03
C THR A 35 -3.37 19.25 5.71
N ILE A 36 -2.32 18.92 6.46
CA ILE A 36 -1.71 17.60 6.46
C ILE A 36 -2.54 16.71 7.39
N PRO A 37 -3.24 15.66 6.89
CA PRO A 37 -4.08 14.80 7.72
C PRO A 37 -3.26 13.99 8.73
N ARG A 38 -2.04 13.60 8.36
CA ARG A 38 -1.14 12.80 9.20
C ARG A 38 -0.46 13.64 10.29
N GLN A 39 -1.24 13.94 11.31
CA GLN A 39 -0.76 14.69 12.48
C GLN A 39 0.28 13.94 13.32
N ASP A 40 0.44 12.62 13.09
CA ASP A 40 1.46 11.77 13.68
C ASP A 40 2.87 12.01 13.09
N GLY A 41 3.01 12.93 12.14
CA GLY A 41 4.27 13.22 11.46
C GLY A 41 4.63 12.26 10.34
N GLY A 42 3.76 11.29 10.03
CA GLY A 42 4.00 10.32 8.97
C GLY A 42 5.04 9.24 9.31
N VAL A 43 5.50 8.51 8.30
CA VAL A 43 6.51 7.46 8.44
C VAL A 43 7.74 7.81 7.64
N PHE A 44 8.91 7.76 8.29
CA PHE A 44 10.21 7.91 7.64
C PHE A 44 10.89 6.55 7.49
N MET A 45 11.42 6.29 6.32
CA MET A 45 12.21 5.11 6.01
C MET A 45 13.49 5.52 5.28
N ARG A 46 14.64 5.05 5.74
CA ARG A 46 15.90 5.32 5.06
C ARG A 46 15.94 4.55 3.73
N VAL A 47 16.36 5.24 2.66
CA VAL A 47 16.57 4.59 1.38
C VAL A 47 17.88 3.80 1.44
N PRO A 48 17.88 2.47 1.19
CA PRO A 48 19.09 1.66 1.24
C PRO A 48 20.20 2.22 0.35
N ASN A 49 21.45 2.14 0.83
CA ASN A 49 22.66 2.62 0.14
C ASN A 49 22.61 4.11 -0.27
N SER A 50 21.88 4.93 0.48
CA SER A 50 21.70 6.36 0.23
C SER A 50 21.61 7.12 1.56
N ASN A 51 21.82 8.43 1.51
CA ASN A 51 21.50 9.35 2.64
C ASN A 51 20.07 9.87 2.55
N ASP A 52 19.32 9.48 1.56
CA ASP A 52 17.94 9.92 1.37
C ASP A 52 16.98 9.17 2.29
N TRP A 53 15.84 9.81 2.52
CA TRP A 53 14.76 9.25 3.29
C TRP A 53 13.47 9.27 2.45
N LEU A 54 12.70 8.21 2.54
CA LEU A 54 11.32 8.18 2.06
C LEU A 54 10.40 8.62 3.20
N TRP A 55 9.60 9.66 2.93
CA TRP A 55 8.64 10.18 3.89
C TRP A 55 7.20 10.01 3.38
N MET A 56 6.39 9.31 4.16
CA MET A 56 4.99 9.05 3.87
C MET A 56 4.10 9.90 4.77
N ILE A 57 3.92 11.16 4.41
CA ILE A 57 3.13 12.16 5.15
C ILE A 57 1.88 12.58 4.37
N VAL A 58 1.94 12.64 3.05
CA VAL A 58 0.82 13.09 2.22
C VAL A 58 -0.17 11.94 2.09
N ASP A 59 -1.28 12.05 2.81
CA ASP A 59 -2.41 11.13 2.77
C ASP A 59 -3.68 11.94 2.56
N LEU A 60 -4.18 11.95 1.33
CA LEU A 60 -5.34 12.73 0.95
C LEU A 60 -6.60 11.93 1.24
N GLY A 61 -7.51 12.48 2.04
CA GLY A 61 -8.79 11.86 2.37
C GLY A 61 -9.80 11.83 1.21
N LEU A 62 -9.32 11.55 -0.01
CA LEU A 62 -10.17 11.46 -1.19
C LEU A 62 -10.59 10.00 -1.38
N SER A 63 -11.90 9.77 -1.42
CA SER A 63 -12.52 8.44 -1.46
C SER A 63 -13.00 8.02 -2.85
N ASP A 64 -12.80 8.85 -3.88
CA ASP A 64 -13.27 8.59 -5.24
C ASP A 64 -12.12 8.70 -6.25
N ILE A 65 -12.24 7.98 -7.36
CA ILE A 65 -11.24 7.89 -8.45
C ILE A 65 -11.70 8.57 -9.74
N ARG A 66 -12.72 9.44 -9.67
CA ARG A 66 -13.13 10.25 -10.83
C ARG A 66 -11.97 11.13 -11.31
N GLU A 67 -11.92 11.39 -12.60
CA GLU A 67 -10.81 12.10 -13.23
C GLU A 67 -10.53 13.48 -12.63
N ASP A 68 -11.58 14.23 -12.30
CA ASP A 68 -11.47 15.55 -11.66
C ASP A 68 -10.82 15.45 -10.26
N LEU A 69 -11.17 14.42 -9.48
CA LEU A 69 -10.61 14.19 -8.16
C LEU A 69 -9.17 13.68 -8.22
N VAL A 70 -8.83 12.83 -9.19
CA VAL A 70 -7.44 12.39 -9.40
C VAL A 70 -6.57 13.57 -9.81
N THR A 71 -7.02 14.41 -10.73
CA THR A 71 -6.32 15.65 -11.13
C THR A 71 -6.11 16.58 -9.93
N LYS A 72 -7.15 16.78 -9.13
CA LYS A 72 -7.07 17.57 -7.90
C LYS A 72 -6.07 16.95 -6.90
N ALA A 73 -6.08 15.63 -6.75
CA ALA A 73 -5.15 14.92 -5.86
C ALA A 73 -3.68 15.10 -6.28
N GLU A 74 -3.40 15.06 -7.59
CA GLU A 74 -2.06 15.30 -8.14
C GLU A 74 -1.54 16.70 -7.77
N TRP A 75 -2.37 17.70 -7.98
CA TRP A 75 -2.01 19.06 -7.65
C TRP A 75 -1.88 19.29 -6.14
N MET A 76 -2.89 18.88 -5.36
CA MET A 76 -2.89 19.02 -3.90
C MET A 76 -1.72 18.26 -3.26
N GLY A 77 -1.49 17.03 -3.68
CA GLY A 77 -0.43 16.19 -3.12
C GLY A 77 0.95 16.84 -3.30
N ARG A 78 1.24 17.39 -4.47
CA ARG A 78 2.53 18.08 -4.72
C ARG A 78 2.64 19.40 -3.99
N LYS A 79 1.55 20.15 -3.91
CA LYS A 79 1.55 21.38 -3.11
C LYS A 79 1.85 21.07 -1.64
N ILE A 80 1.14 20.13 -1.04
CA ILE A 80 1.36 19.73 0.36
C ILE A 80 2.80 19.20 0.54
N ALA A 81 3.34 18.44 -0.41
CA ALA A 81 4.71 17.93 -0.35
C ALA A 81 5.74 19.09 -0.29
N ASN A 82 5.59 20.12 -1.11
CA ASN A 82 6.45 21.29 -1.08
C ASN A 82 6.32 22.06 0.23
N ASP A 83 5.09 22.30 0.68
CA ASP A 83 4.82 23.00 1.93
C ASP A 83 5.40 22.23 3.14
N CYS A 84 5.24 20.91 3.16
CA CYS A 84 5.82 20.05 4.20
C CYS A 84 7.35 20.18 4.28
N VAL A 85 8.02 20.18 3.13
CA VAL A 85 9.49 20.31 3.09
C VAL A 85 9.91 21.72 3.54
N ALA A 86 9.18 22.76 3.18
CA ALA A 86 9.43 24.10 3.65
C ALA A 86 9.33 24.19 5.18
N VAL A 87 8.30 23.59 5.77
CA VAL A 87 8.11 23.53 7.23
C VAL A 87 9.23 22.73 7.92
N LEU A 88 9.63 21.57 7.38
CA LEU A 88 10.74 20.82 7.95
C LEU A 88 12.03 21.65 7.98
N ARG A 89 12.31 22.40 6.91
CA ARG A 89 13.50 23.23 6.81
C ARG A 89 13.55 24.37 7.83
N SER A 90 12.40 24.94 8.16
CA SER A 90 12.32 26.07 9.09
C SER A 90 12.20 25.63 10.55
N GLU A 91 11.54 24.50 10.82
CA GLU A 91 11.11 24.16 12.17
C GLU A 91 11.85 22.96 12.77
N VAL A 92 12.56 22.13 11.97
CA VAL A 92 13.12 20.87 12.46
C VAL A 92 14.63 20.83 12.28
N THR A 93 15.36 20.78 13.38
CA THR A 93 16.83 20.70 13.38
C THR A 93 17.33 19.49 12.60
N GLY A 94 18.33 19.70 11.74
CA GLY A 94 18.90 18.70 10.84
C GLY A 94 18.21 18.59 9.48
N PHE A 95 17.13 19.38 9.26
CA PHE A 95 16.41 19.44 8.00
C PHE A 95 16.64 20.74 7.20
N GLU A 96 17.52 21.62 7.65
CA GLU A 96 17.75 22.95 7.07
C GLU A 96 18.09 22.93 5.58
N HIS A 97 18.75 21.88 5.11
CA HIS A 97 19.14 21.66 3.72
C HIS A 97 18.33 20.60 2.99
N CYS A 98 17.27 20.09 3.64
CA CYS A 98 16.47 19.05 3.01
C CYS A 98 15.76 19.59 1.75
N HIS A 99 15.61 18.71 0.78
CA HIS A 99 14.93 19.01 -0.47
C HIS A 99 14.22 17.77 -1.01
N ILE A 100 13.24 17.98 -1.87
CA ILE A 100 12.58 16.89 -2.59
C ILE A 100 13.51 16.38 -3.69
N VAL A 101 13.96 15.14 -3.58
CA VAL A 101 14.70 14.45 -4.65
C VAL A 101 13.72 14.04 -5.75
N ASN A 102 12.64 13.38 -5.34
CA ASN A 102 11.50 13.07 -6.21
C ASN A 102 10.24 12.79 -5.38
N THR A 103 9.11 12.76 -6.07
CA THR A 103 7.86 12.17 -5.61
C THR A 103 7.52 11.02 -6.55
N GLY A 104 6.47 10.25 -6.27
CA GLY A 104 5.96 9.28 -7.25
C GLY A 104 5.57 9.99 -8.57
N PRO A 105 5.63 9.28 -9.72
CA PRO A 105 5.25 9.84 -11.02
C PRO A 105 3.79 10.28 -11.06
N GLN A 106 2.96 9.65 -10.25
CA GLN A 106 1.54 9.95 -10.07
C GLN A 106 1.12 9.69 -8.62
N ILE A 107 -0.04 10.22 -8.24
CA ILE A 107 -0.64 9.96 -6.93
C ILE A 107 -0.89 8.47 -6.73
N GLY A 108 -0.54 7.95 -5.54
CA GLY A 108 -0.80 6.56 -5.19
C GLY A 108 -2.27 6.34 -4.84
N ILE A 109 -2.95 5.48 -5.60
CA ILE A 109 -4.32 5.04 -5.34
C ILE A 109 -4.25 3.66 -4.68
N ARG A 110 -4.62 3.58 -3.40
CA ARG A 110 -4.55 2.31 -2.66
C ARG A 110 -5.63 1.33 -3.07
N GLU A 111 -6.82 1.82 -3.36
CA GLU A 111 -7.98 1.04 -3.72
C GLU A 111 -8.74 1.70 -4.87
N ALA A 112 -9.21 0.89 -5.83
CA ALA A 112 -9.96 1.32 -7.00
C ALA A 112 -11.00 0.25 -7.36
N TRP A 113 -11.14 -0.07 -8.65
CA TRP A 113 -12.04 -1.10 -9.14
C TRP A 113 -11.52 -2.49 -8.77
N ARG A 114 -12.41 -3.33 -8.25
CA ARG A 114 -12.14 -4.74 -7.99
C ARG A 114 -12.98 -5.59 -8.93
N PRO A 115 -12.36 -6.44 -9.77
CA PRO A 115 -13.08 -7.41 -10.59
C PRO A 115 -13.81 -8.44 -9.73
N VAL A 116 -14.85 -9.04 -10.28
CA VAL A 116 -15.54 -10.15 -9.63
C VAL A 116 -14.71 -11.42 -9.80
N ALA A 117 -14.08 -11.84 -8.71
CA ALA A 117 -13.37 -13.13 -8.61
C ALA A 117 -14.32 -14.27 -8.26
N GLN A 118 -13.85 -15.51 -8.40
CA GLN A 118 -14.63 -16.71 -8.00
C GLN A 118 -14.78 -16.82 -6.48
N TYR A 119 -13.83 -16.26 -5.74
CA TYR A 119 -13.88 -16.12 -4.29
C TYR A 119 -13.42 -14.72 -3.88
N ALA A 120 -14.09 -14.12 -2.93
CA ALA A 120 -13.62 -12.92 -2.24
C ALA A 120 -13.10 -13.32 -0.87
N LEU A 121 -11.79 -13.14 -0.64
CA LEU A 121 -11.17 -13.35 0.68
C LEU A 121 -11.85 -12.44 1.69
N LYS A 122 -12.26 -12.99 2.83
CA LYS A 122 -13.04 -12.29 3.83
C LYS A 122 -12.21 -11.93 5.05
N ARG A 123 -12.66 -10.91 5.76
CA ARG A 123 -12.14 -10.55 7.08
C ARG A 123 -12.04 -11.76 8.01
N GLU A 124 -13.12 -12.54 8.11
CA GLU A 124 -13.18 -13.71 8.99
C GLU A 124 -12.12 -14.78 8.64
N ASP A 125 -11.79 -14.92 7.35
CA ASP A 125 -10.72 -15.84 6.92
C ASP A 125 -9.37 -15.43 7.50
N LEU A 126 -9.12 -14.13 7.57
CA LEU A 126 -7.86 -13.58 8.10
C LEU A 126 -7.86 -13.51 9.64
N GLU A 127 -8.99 -13.22 10.25
CA GLU A 127 -9.13 -13.23 11.73
C GLU A 127 -8.82 -14.59 12.34
N ILE A 128 -9.16 -15.69 11.65
CA ILE A 128 -8.81 -17.04 12.10
C ILE A 128 -7.50 -17.56 11.49
N GLY A 129 -6.86 -16.81 10.58
CA GLY A 129 -5.67 -17.24 9.87
C GLY A 129 -5.91 -18.48 9.00
N ARG A 130 -7.04 -18.52 8.26
CA ARG A 130 -7.51 -19.67 7.49
C ARG A 130 -6.46 -20.23 6.53
N LYS A 131 -6.35 -21.55 6.48
CA LYS A 131 -5.50 -22.30 5.56
C LYS A 131 -6.37 -23.01 4.52
N PHE A 132 -6.48 -22.44 3.33
CA PHE A 132 -7.19 -23.05 2.21
C PHE A 132 -6.31 -24.12 1.57
N ASP A 133 -6.91 -25.24 1.16
CA ASP A 133 -6.21 -26.29 0.39
C ASP A 133 -5.71 -25.75 -0.95
N SER A 134 -6.45 -24.83 -1.55
CA SER A 134 -6.09 -24.10 -2.77
C SER A 134 -5.18 -22.88 -2.51
N GLY A 135 -4.57 -22.77 -1.32
CA GLY A 135 -3.76 -21.63 -0.92
C GLY A 135 -2.47 -21.48 -1.72
N ILE A 136 -2.30 -20.33 -2.41
CA ILE A 136 -1.19 -20.05 -3.33
C ILE A 136 -0.27 -18.92 -2.83
N ALA A 137 -0.69 -18.14 -1.87
CA ALA A 137 0.06 -17.04 -1.31
C ALA A 137 -0.29 -16.83 0.16
N ARG A 138 0.58 -16.13 0.91
CA ARG A 138 0.35 -15.77 2.32
C ARG A 138 -0.14 -14.34 2.42
N ALA A 139 -1.19 -14.12 3.21
CA ALA A 139 -1.61 -12.83 3.72
C ALA A 139 -1.14 -12.73 5.17
N ALA A 140 -0.08 -11.95 5.43
CA ALA A 140 0.54 -11.83 6.76
C ALA A 140 0.63 -10.37 7.25
N TRP A 141 0.36 -9.40 6.37
CA TRP A 141 0.24 -8.00 6.79
C TRP A 141 -1.06 -7.82 7.58
N PRO A 142 -1.10 -7.05 8.66
CA PRO A 142 -2.35 -6.78 9.35
C PRO A 142 -3.36 -6.11 8.40
N MET A 143 -4.65 -6.34 8.64
CA MET A 143 -5.71 -5.66 7.90
C MET A 143 -5.66 -4.16 8.24
N GLU A 144 -5.20 -3.37 7.30
CA GLU A 144 -4.93 -1.95 7.46
C GLU A 144 -6.08 -1.12 6.90
N ASP A 145 -6.78 -0.40 7.77
CA ASP A 145 -7.85 0.51 7.42
C ASP A 145 -7.36 1.97 7.41
N HIS A 146 -7.59 2.68 6.30
CA HIS A 146 -7.33 4.10 6.09
C HIS A 146 -8.60 4.92 5.90
N SER A 147 -9.75 4.43 6.34
CA SER A 147 -11.04 5.15 6.24
C SER A 147 -11.00 6.50 6.95
N LYS A 148 -10.18 6.61 8.01
CA LYS A 148 -9.93 7.86 8.72
C LYS A 148 -8.59 8.45 8.29
N PRO A 149 -8.57 9.55 7.51
CA PRO A 149 -7.34 10.20 7.08
C PRO A 149 -6.40 10.50 8.25
N GLY A 150 -5.14 10.12 8.12
CA GLY A 150 -4.12 10.34 9.14
C GLY A 150 -4.19 9.48 10.40
N LYS A 151 -5.17 8.59 10.51
CA LYS A 151 -5.36 7.69 11.66
C LYS A 151 -5.59 6.26 11.18
N PRO A 152 -4.59 5.59 10.59
CA PRO A 152 -4.73 4.21 10.16
C PRO A 152 -4.95 3.31 11.38
N SER A 153 -5.81 2.31 11.24
CA SER A 153 -6.01 1.24 12.21
C SER A 153 -5.54 -0.09 11.63
N TYR A 154 -5.14 -1.01 12.51
CA TYR A 154 -4.55 -2.29 12.12
C TYR A 154 -5.21 -3.41 12.92
N LEU A 155 -5.82 -4.37 12.22
CA LEU A 155 -6.35 -5.58 12.81
C LEU A 155 -5.39 -6.74 12.49
N PRO A 156 -4.80 -7.40 13.50
CA PRO A 156 -3.83 -8.46 13.28
C PRO A 156 -4.46 -9.69 12.62
N ILE A 157 -3.64 -10.45 11.89
CA ILE A 157 -4.03 -11.75 11.36
C ILE A 157 -3.99 -12.77 12.48
N GLY A 158 -5.04 -13.57 12.61
CA GLY A 158 -5.13 -14.59 13.65
C GLY A 158 -4.36 -15.88 13.36
N GLY A 159 -4.60 -16.90 14.17
CA GLY A 159 -3.94 -18.20 14.08
C GLY A 159 -2.42 -18.08 14.21
N SER A 160 -1.68 -18.52 13.20
CA SER A 160 -0.21 -18.45 13.16
C SER A 160 0.34 -17.12 12.63
N GLY A 161 -0.46 -16.05 12.62
CA GLY A 161 -0.07 -14.73 12.15
C GLY A 161 -0.14 -14.56 10.62
N TYR A 162 -0.73 -15.51 9.91
CA TYR A 162 -1.01 -15.41 8.48
C TYR A 162 -2.19 -16.29 8.07
N GLY A 163 -2.93 -15.86 7.06
CA GLY A 163 -3.87 -16.66 6.29
C GLY A 163 -3.29 -17.08 4.94
N LEU A 164 -3.96 -18.00 4.24
CA LEU A 164 -3.65 -18.32 2.86
C LEU A 164 -4.67 -17.66 1.93
N ILE A 165 -4.20 -17.22 0.78
CA ILE A 165 -5.04 -16.69 -0.30
C ILE A 165 -5.33 -17.84 -1.24
N PRO A 166 -6.60 -18.23 -1.45
CA PRO A 166 -6.96 -19.32 -2.35
C PRO A 166 -6.82 -18.90 -3.82
N LEU A 167 -6.55 -19.86 -4.70
CA LEU A 167 -6.45 -19.62 -6.15
C LEU A 167 -7.73 -18.99 -6.73
N GLU A 168 -8.87 -19.31 -6.16
CA GLU A 168 -10.19 -18.80 -6.55
C GLU A 168 -10.31 -17.27 -6.37
N ALA A 169 -9.49 -16.70 -5.46
CA ALA A 169 -9.43 -15.24 -5.31
C ALA A 169 -8.67 -14.55 -6.47
N LEU A 170 -7.85 -15.32 -7.21
CA LEU A 170 -7.15 -14.85 -8.41
C LEU A 170 -7.91 -15.21 -9.69
N SER A 171 -8.93 -16.05 -9.61
CA SER A 171 -9.67 -16.60 -10.75
C SER A 171 -10.92 -15.80 -11.03
N THR A 172 -11.28 -15.66 -12.31
CA THR A 172 -12.53 -15.03 -12.75
C THR A 172 -13.44 -16.04 -13.45
N LYS A 173 -14.63 -15.60 -13.88
CA LYS A 173 -15.50 -16.39 -14.77
C LYS A 173 -14.92 -16.50 -16.19
N ILE A 174 -14.00 -15.64 -16.57
CA ILE A 174 -13.31 -15.67 -17.86
C ILE A 174 -12.17 -16.70 -17.75
N PRO A 175 -12.13 -17.76 -18.56
CA PRO A 175 -11.24 -18.90 -18.36
C PRO A 175 -9.75 -18.58 -18.35
N ASN A 176 -9.31 -17.61 -19.15
CA ASN A 176 -7.91 -17.24 -19.35
C ASN A 176 -7.55 -15.88 -18.72
N LEU A 177 -8.37 -15.39 -17.77
CA LEU A 177 -8.12 -14.15 -17.05
C LEU A 177 -7.81 -14.43 -15.58
N TRP A 178 -6.59 -14.05 -15.19
CA TRP A 178 -6.09 -14.17 -13.83
C TRP A 178 -5.85 -12.78 -13.21
N LEU A 179 -6.12 -12.66 -11.93
CA LEU A 179 -5.96 -11.45 -11.14
C LEU A 179 -4.72 -11.54 -10.25
N ALA A 180 -4.09 -10.40 -9.97
CA ALA A 180 -2.97 -10.34 -9.04
C ALA A 180 -2.91 -8.98 -8.31
N GLY A 181 -2.23 -8.94 -7.18
CA GLY A 181 -2.02 -7.71 -6.41
C GLY A 181 -3.35 -7.08 -5.97
N ARG A 182 -3.53 -5.80 -6.27
CA ARG A 182 -4.70 -5.03 -5.84
C ARG A 182 -6.02 -5.38 -6.55
N THR A 183 -6.00 -6.29 -7.50
CA THR A 183 -7.20 -6.69 -8.26
C THR A 183 -7.77 -8.04 -7.83
N ILE A 184 -7.14 -8.77 -6.90
CA ILE A 184 -7.66 -10.06 -6.44
C ILE A 184 -8.95 -9.90 -5.63
N GLY A 185 -9.75 -10.96 -5.57
CA GLY A 185 -11.01 -10.95 -4.83
C GLY A 185 -10.81 -10.82 -3.32
N ALA A 186 -11.37 -9.79 -2.73
CA ALA A 186 -11.40 -9.59 -1.28
C ALA A 186 -12.56 -8.68 -0.87
N ASP A 187 -13.02 -8.78 0.38
CA ASP A 187 -13.80 -7.74 0.99
C ASP A 187 -12.94 -6.54 1.40
N GLU A 188 -13.55 -5.51 1.97
CA GLU A 188 -12.88 -4.25 2.30
C GLU A 188 -11.78 -4.44 3.36
N ASP A 189 -12.04 -5.21 4.41
CA ASP A 189 -11.10 -5.42 5.51
C ASP A 189 -9.93 -6.32 5.09
N ALA A 190 -10.20 -7.49 4.48
CA ALA A 190 -9.17 -8.39 3.98
C ALA A 190 -8.28 -7.71 2.93
N TYR A 191 -8.86 -6.80 2.12
CA TYR A 191 -8.13 -6.02 1.14
C TYR A 191 -6.99 -5.20 1.78
N GLY A 192 -7.19 -4.65 2.96
CA GLY A 192 -6.16 -3.94 3.72
C GLY A 192 -4.88 -4.76 3.95
N SER A 193 -5.02 -6.08 4.11
CA SER A 193 -3.90 -7.02 4.28
C SER A 193 -3.22 -7.39 2.96
N ILE A 194 -4.00 -7.65 1.91
CA ILE A 194 -3.48 -8.31 0.70
C ILE A 194 -2.91 -7.35 -0.35
N ARG A 195 -3.22 -6.04 -0.25
CA ARG A 195 -2.79 -5.02 -1.22
C ARG A 195 -1.31 -4.63 -1.14
N VAL A 196 -0.57 -5.12 -0.15
CA VAL A 196 0.84 -4.79 0.05
C VAL A 196 1.75 -5.47 -0.96
N MET A 197 2.95 -4.89 -1.21
CA MET A 197 3.87 -5.35 -2.25
C MET A 197 4.27 -6.81 -2.10
N GLY A 198 4.59 -7.27 -0.89
CA GLY A 198 4.98 -8.68 -0.66
C GLY A 198 3.91 -9.67 -1.12
N THR A 199 2.66 -9.42 -0.76
CA THR A 199 1.51 -10.22 -1.22
C THR A 199 1.31 -10.07 -2.74
N SER A 200 1.52 -8.88 -3.30
CA SER A 200 1.40 -8.64 -4.75
C SER A 200 2.43 -9.45 -5.54
N PHE A 201 3.67 -9.59 -5.07
CA PHE A 201 4.68 -10.46 -5.71
C PHE A 201 4.24 -11.92 -5.68
N ALA A 202 3.78 -12.42 -4.54
CA ALA A 202 3.34 -13.80 -4.41
C ALA A 202 2.12 -14.12 -5.29
N THR A 203 1.12 -13.26 -5.29
CA THR A 203 -0.08 -13.42 -6.14
C THR A 203 0.23 -13.23 -7.61
N GLY A 204 1.17 -12.33 -7.97
CA GLY A 204 1.65 -12.15 -9.34
C GLY A 204 2.36 -13.39 -9.87
N GLN A 205 3.23 -14.01 -9.06
CA GLN A 205 3.88 -15.27 -9.41
C GLN A 205 2.85 -16.39 -9.60
N ALA A 206 1.89 -16.53 -8.69
CA ALA A 206 0.83 -17.55 -8.79
C ALA A 206 -0.05 -17.35 -10.03
N ALA A 207 -0.46 -16.12 -10.32
CA ALA A 207 -1.24 -15.79 -11.53
C ALA A 207 -0.44 -16.10 -12.81
N GLY A 208 0.85 -15.76 -12.84
CA GLY A 208 1.72 -16.08 -13.98
C GLY A 208 1.90 -17.57 -14.21
N VAL A 209 2.09 -18.37 -13.14
CA VAL A 209 2.14 -19.84 -13.21
C VAL A 209 0.81 -20.41 -13.70
N ALA A 210 -0.31 -19.93 -13.17
CA ALA A 210 -1.65 -20.37 -13.59
C ALA A 210 -1.90 -20.07 -15.07
N ALA A 211 -1.56 -18.89 -15.53
CA ALA A 211 -1.69 -18.50 -16.94
C ALA A 211 -0.82 -19.34 -17.87
N ALA A 212 0.43 -19.61 -17.47
CA ALA A 212 1.34 -20.46 -18.25
C ALA A 212 0.84 -21.91 -18.35
N LEU A 213 0.34 -22.49 -17.26
CA LEU A 213 -0.25 -23.83 -17.27
C LEU A 213 -1.52 -23.87 -18.14
N PHE A 214 -2.35 -22.85 -18.07
CA PHE A 214 -3.54 -22.73 -18.93
C PHE A 214 -3.16 -22.68 -20.41
N ALA A 215 -2.14 -21.89 -20.76
CA ALA A 215 -1.67 -21.78 -22.15
C ALA A 215 -1.13 -23.12 -22.70
N GLN A 216 -0.53 -23.95 -21.86
CA GLN A 216 0.01 -25.25 -22.26
C GLN A 216 -1.07 -26.34 -22.36
N GLN A 217 -2.07 -26.33 -21.50
CA GLN A 217 -3.01 -27.44 -21.32
C GLN A 217 -4.45 -27.10 -21.72
N HIS A 218 -4.73 -25.82 -22.06
CA HIS A 218 -6.06 -25.26 -22.27
C HIS A 218 -7.04 -25.46 -21.08
N GLU A 219 -6.57 -26.06 -19.99
CA GLU A 219 -7.29 -26.28 -18.75
C GLU A 219 -6.35 -26.12 -17.56
N CYS A 220 -6.31 -24.98 -16.90
CA CYS A 220 -5.67 -24.85 -15.61
C CYS A 220 -6.57 -24.12 -14.63
N ARG A 221 -7.42 -24.91 -13.95
CA ARG A 221 -8.19 -24.42 -12.80
C ARG A 221 -7.89 -25.24 -11.53
N GLN A 222 -6.89 -26.13 -11.59
CA GLN A 222 -6.60 -27.03 -10.49
C GLN A 222 -5.46 -26.44 -9.65
N SER A 223 -5.82 -25.95 -8.47
CA SER A 223 -4.89 -25.30 -7.53
C SER A 223 -3.65 -26.14 -7.21
N TYR A 224 -3.77 -27.48 -7.15
CA TYR A 224 -2.63 -28.36 -6.86
C TYR A 224 -1.51 -28.25 -7.90
N GLN A 225 -1.84 -28.04 -9.19
CA GLN A 225 -0.83 -27.87 -10.24
C GLN A 225 -0.05 -26.57 -10.06
N VAL A 226 -0.76 -25.48 -9.74
CA VAL A 226 -0.13 -24.17 -9.46
C VAL A 226 0.74 -24.29 -8.21
N ILE A 227 0.22 -24.88 -7.13
CA ILE A 227 0.97 -25.08 -5.88
C ILE A 227 2.22 -25.92 -6.11
N ALA A 228 2.14 -27.02 -6.89
CA ALA A 228 3.28 -27.86 -7.20
C ALA A 228 4.38 -27.08 -7.93
N LYS A 229 4.04 -26.23 -8.89
CA LYS A 229 4.99 -25.37 -9.61
C LYS A 229 5.57 -24.24 -8.77
N LEU A 230 4.82 -23.72 -7.81
CA LEU A 230 5.32 -22.67 -6.89
C LEU A 230 6.31 -23.23 -5.85
N LYS A 231 6.29 -24.54 -5.60
CA LYS A 231 7.20 -25.22 -4.66
C LYS A 231 8.46 -25.80 -5.34
N ALA A 232 8.46 -25.88 -6.67
CA ALA A 232 9.60 -26.37 -7.45
C ALA A 232 10.61 -25.26 -7.72
#